data_163df75820aae6228cc1176e33591097
#
_entry.id   163df75820aae6228cc1176e33591097
#
_cell.length_a   1.000
_cell.length_b   1.000
_cell.length_c   1.000
_cell.angle_alpha   90.00
_cell.angle_beta   90.00
_cell.angle_gamma   90.00
#
_symmetry.space_group_name_H-M   'P 1'
#
loop_
_entity.id
_entity.type
_entity.pdbx_description
1 polymer ?
#
loop_
_entity_poly.entity_id
_entity_poly.type
_entity_poly.pdbx_seq_one_letter_code
_entity_poly.pdbx_strand_id
1 'polypeptide(L)'
;MRIHYIVRPLALFCIMLYTVSAVSSDKYRWTDELVLLRAIDRLPEYRDGCHVEQFSSYDRTWGNDDGFSGKYSYLRKENGGLVIAEMEGAGVINRIWTPTPNDNMLSFYFDGKSEPGLRIRFSDLFSGKVFPFVSPLCGNEVGGFYCYLPITYARSCKIVMEGEGLQFIQIQYRRLPGMKVETYDGTFTDADRTLLDEVCRAWSAARPDAMAFAQGRSSGASVSEKTVTLSPGDGSVVFESGSPGRITGIELDGGNAFEGNDRNVILTARWDNDSTDAICAPVADFFGYAYGRPAMRGMLMGRSGYTNYCYLP
;
A
#
# COMPACT_ATOMS: atom_id res chain seq x y z
N MET A 1 2.07 -26.48 -33.32
CA MET A 1 1.07 -26.13 -32.27
C MET A 1 0.70 -27.44 -31.58
N ARG A 2 1.22 -27.64 -30.36
CA ARG A 2 0.87 -28.83 -29.56
C ARG A 2 0.24 -28.36 -28.29
N ILE A 3 -1.03 -28.69 -28.13
CA ILE A 3 -1.83 -28.38 -26.93
C ILE A 3 -1.79 -29.64 -26.05
N HIS A 4 -1.28 -29.54 -24.84
CA HIS A 4 -1.35 -30.61 -23.86
C HIS A 4 -2.43 -30.31 -22.84
N TYR A 5 -3.48 -31.11 -22.83
CA TYR A 5 -4.46 -31.15 -21.74
C TYR A 5 -4.01 -32.16 -20.70
N ILE A 6 -3.91 -31.74 -19.44
CA ILE A 6 -3.73 -32.66 -18.32
C ILE A 6 -5.03 -32.63 -17.50
N VAL A 7 -5.80 -33.70 -17.60
CA VAL A 7 -6.93 -34.00 -16.71
C VAL A 7 -6.37 -34.82 -15.56
N ARG A 8 -6.50 -34.35 -14.32
CA ARG A 8 -6.17 -35.13 -13.13
C ARG A 8 -7.42 -35.50 -12.35
N PRO A 9 -7.51 -36.77 -11.86
CA PRO A 9 -8.67 -37.24 -11.10
C PRO A 9 -8.66 -36.68 -9.67
N LEU A 10 -9.88 -36.55 -9.11
CA LEU A 10 -10.16 -36.15 -7.74
C LEU A 10 -9.43 -37.05 -6.75
N ALA A 11 -8.46 -36.52 -6.02
CA ALA A 11 -7.94 -37.14 -4.81
C ALA A 11 -8.62 -36.48 -3.60
N LEU A 12 -9.34 -37.31 -2.85
CA LEU A 12 -9.92 -36.93 -1.55
C LEU A 12 -8.76 -36.66 -0.58
N PHE A 13 -8.51 -35.41 -0.28
CA PHE A 13 -7.55 -35.00 0.75
C PHE A 13 -8.34 -34.72 2.04
N CYS A 14 -8.13 -35.56 3.07
CA CYS A 14 -8.53 -35.24 4.42
C CYS A 14 -7.84 -33.97 4.89
N ILE A 15 -8.56 -32.87 4.91
CA ILE A 15 -8.09 -31.62 5.52
C ILE A 15 -8.20 -31.79 7.03
N MET A 16 -7.07 -32.01 7.71
CA MET A 16 -6.97 -31.75 9.14
C MET A 16 -7.16 -30.23 9.34
N LEU A 17 -8.35 -29.85 9.75
CA LEU A 17 -8.63 -28.52 10.27
C LEU A 17 -7.85 -28.35 11.57
N TYR A 18 -6.66 -27.75 11.49
CA TYR A 18 -6.11 -27.06 12.64
C TYR A 18 -6.99 -25.85 12.90
N THR A 19 -7.94 -25.98 13.78
CA THR A 19 -8.62 -24.85 14.40
C THR A 19 -7.59 -24.15 15.28
N VAL A 20 -6.86 -23.21 14.71
CA VAL A 20 -6.26 -22.14 15.50
C VAL A 20 -7.45 -21.39 16.07
N SER A 21 -7.77 -21.63 17.32
CA SER A 21 -8.68 -20.78 18.09
C SER A 21 -8.01 -19.41 18.17
N ALA A 22 -8.28 -18.56 17.17
CA ALA A 22 -8.06 -17.14 17.31
C ALA A 22 -8.91 -16.72 18.51
N VAL A 23 -8.29 -16.39 19.62
CA VAL A 23 -8.92 -15.57 20.66
C VAL A 23 -9.31 -14.29 19.95
N SER A 24 -10.55 -14.23 19.52
CA SER A 24 -11.13 -13.01 18.97
C SER A 24 -11.11 -11.99 20.11
N SER A 25 -10.10 -11.13 20.12
CA SER A 25 -10.22 -9.91 20.89
C SER A 25 -11.38 -9.16 20.26
N ASP A 26 -12.40 -8.80 21.02
CA ASP A 26 -13.57 -8.01 20.58
C ASP A 26 -13.16 -6.64 20.00
N LYS A 27 -11.88 -6.34 19.91
CA LYS A 27 -11.32 -5.05 19.53
C LYS A 27 -10.45 -5.16 18.29
N TYR A 28 -10.65 -4.23 17.38
CA TYR A 28 -9.82 -4.06 16.21
C TYR A 28 -8.45 -3.49 16.61
N ARG A 29 -7.38 -4.14 16.18
CA ARG A 29 -5.99 -3.83 16.55
C ARG A 29 -5.17 -3.37 15.34
N TRP A 30 -4.04 -2.75 15.60
CA TRP A 30 -3.05 -2.41 14.57
C TRP A 30 -2.57 -3.65 13.77
N THR A 31 -2.60 -4.82 14.37
CA THR A 31 -2.27 -6.10 13.72
C THR A 31 -3.30 -6.52 12.67
N ASP A 32 -4.55 -6.14 12.84
CA ASP A 32 -5.59 -6.40 11.82
C ASP A 32 -5.30 -5.58 10.55
N GLU A 33 -4.76 -4.37 10.72
CA GLU A 33 -4.26 -3.56 9.61
C GLU A 33 -3.02 -4.17 8.94
N LEU A 34 -2.09 -4.75 9.70
CA LEU A 34 -0.93 -5.44 9.13
C LEU A 34 -1.36 -6.60 8.21
N VAL A 35 -2.38 -7.36 8.58
CA VAL A 35 -2.93 -8.41 7.72
C VAL A 35 -3.39 -7.84 6.38
N LEU A 36 -4.02 -6.67 6.39
CA LEU A 36 -4.49 -6.01 5.16
C LEU A 36 -3.36 -5.57 4.25
N LEU A 37 -2.19 -5.24 4.78
CA LEU A 37 -1.03 -4.82 3.96
C LEU A 37 -0.51 -5.94 3.04
N ARG A 38 -0.86 -7.19 3.29
CA ARG A 38 -0.52 -8.33 2.43
C ARG A 38 -1.73 -8.97 1.73
N ALA A 39 -2.93 -8.52 2.03
CA ALA A 39 -4.18 -9.08 1.49
C ALA A 39 -4.53 -8.38 0.15
N ILE A 40 -3.70 -8.57 -0.87
CA ILE A 40 -3.87 -7.94 -2.19
C ILE A 40 -5.23 -8.29 -2.81
N ASP A 41 -5.68 -9.52 -2.63
CA ASP A 41 -6.96 -10.03 -3.10
C ASP A 41 -8.17 -9.31 -2.51
N ARG A 42 -7.98 -8.60 -1.40
CA ARG A 42 -9.01 -7.82 -0.72
C ARG A 42 -9.04 -6.34 -1.09
N LEU A 43 -8.11 -5.86 -1.92
CA LEU A 43 -8.06 -4.46 -2.33
C LEU A 43 -9.34 -3.97 -3.03
N PRO A 44 -10.03 -4.78 -3.87
CA PRO A 44 -11.28 -4.36 -4.50
C PRO A 44 -12.50 -4.41 -3.57
N GLU A 45 -12.38 -4.92 -2.34
CA GLU A 45 -13.50 -4.99 -1.42
C GLU A 45 -14.00 -3.59 -1.07
N TYR A 46 -15.23 -3.26 -1.45
CA TYR A 46 -15.87 -2.04 -1.00
C TYR A 46 -16.13 -2.12 0.51
N ARG A 47 -15.75 -1.07 1.22
CA ARG A 47 -15.92 -0.96 2.67
C ARG A 47 -16.82 0.21 2.97
N ASP A 48 -18.09 -0.10 3.22
CA ASP A 48 -19.08 0.93 3.55
C ASP A 48 -18.68 1.74 4.79
N GLY A 49 -18.90 3.04 4.74
CA GLY A 49 -18.54 3.96 5.82
C GLY A 49 -17.03 4.15 6.05
N CYS A 50 -16.17 3.57 5.21
CA CYS A 50 -14.73 3.76 5.29
C CYS A 50 -14.34 5.09 4.62
N HIS A 51 -13.84 6.03 5.43
CA HIS A 51 -13.35 7.33 4.95
C HIS A 51 -11.85 7.43 5.22
N VAL A 52 -11.09 7.69 4.15
CA VAL A 52 -9.67 8.02 4.22
C VAL A 52 -9.52 9.53 4.14
N GLU A 53 -8.81 10.10 5.08
CA GLU A 53 -8.56 11.54 5.17
C GLU A 53 -7.06 11.79 5.31
N GLN A 54 -6.64 13.04 5.14
CA GLN A 54 -5.24 13.40 5.22
C GLN A 54 -5.04 14.77 5.84
N PHE A 55 -4.13 14.87 6.80
CA PHE A 55 -3.46 16.13 7.13
C PHE A 55 -2.25 16.29 6.20
N SER A 56 -2.13 17.45 5.60
CA SER A 56 -1.08 17.72 4.62
C SER A 56 -0.67 19.18 4.64
N SER A 57 0.55 19.45 4.25
CA SER A 57 1.14 20.79 4.15
C SER A 57 0.72 21.58 2.90
N TYR A 58 -0.30 21.14 2.15
CA TYR A 58 -0.73 21.85 0.94
C TYR A 58 -1.18 23.29 1.23
N ASP A 59 -0.94 24.17 0.29
CA ASP A 59 -1.36 25.57 0.37
C ASP A 59 -2.88 25.70 0.22
N ARG A 60 -3.54 26.04 1.33
CA ARG A 60 -5.00 26.16 1.40
C ARG A 60 -5.55 27.37 0.65
N THR A 61 -4.69 28.23 0.16
CA THR A 61 -5.08 29.40 -0.67
C THR A 61 -4.99 29.12 -2.18
N TRP A 62 -4.68 27.84 -2.55
CA TRP A 62 -4.44 27.42 -3.94
C TRP A 62 -3.23 28.10 -4.58
N GLY A 63 -2.31 28.62 -3.77
CA GLY A 63 -0.96 29.02 -4.18
C GLY A 63 -0.06 27.80 -4.39
N ASN A 64 1.24 28.00 -4.32
CA ASN A 64 2.24 26.96 -4.53
C ASN A 64 3.24 26.88 -3.36
N ASP A 65 2.80 27.22 -2.15
CA ASP A 65 3.68 27.12 -0.98
C ASP A 65 3.82 25.68 -0.48
N ASP A 66 2.77 24.88 -0.50
CA ASP A 66 2.70 23.43 -0.27
C ASP A 66 3.66 22.84 0.79
N GLY A 67 4.16 23.66 1.71
CA GLY A 67 5.11 23.32 2.76
C GLY A 67 6.48 23.96 2.64
N PHE A 68 6.78 24.71 1.58
CA PHE A 68 8.06 25.38 1.41
C PHE A 68 8.36 26.37 2.54
N SER A 69 7.39 27.19 2.94
CA SER A 69 7.53 28.10 4.07
C SER A 69 7.28 27.43 5.43
N GLY A 70 6.70 26.23 5.46
CA GLY A 70 6.24 25.56 6.66
C GLY A 70 4.93 26.11 7.23
N LYS A 71 4.37 27.18 6.65
CA LYS A 71 3.15 27.85 7.13
C LYS A 71 1.94 26.89 7.24
N TYR A 72 1.81 25.98 6.29
CA TYR A 72 0.69 25.05 6.20
C TYR A 72 0.99 23.66 6.79
N SER A 73 2.19 23.47 7.37
CA SER A 73 2.64 22.15 7.83
C SER A 73 2.12 21.78 9.22
N TYR A 74 1.42 22.69 9.87
CA TYR A 74 0.81 22.46 11.18
C TYR A 74 -0.53 23.20 11.30
N LEU A 75 -1.34 22.77 12.27
CA LEU A 75 -2.64 23.38 12.57
C LEU A 75 -2.51 24.62 13.44
N ARG A 76 -1.66 24.53 14.48
CA ARG A 76 -1.38 25.60 15.46
C ARG A 76 -0.12 25.30 16.25
N LYS A 77 0.41 26.34 16.91
CA LYS A 77 1.45 26.20 17.93
C LYS A 77 0.79 25.96 19.30
N GLU A 78 1.32 25.02 20.07
CA GLU A 78 0.81 24.66 21.40
C GLU A 78 1.98 24.19 22.29
N ASN A 79 2.15 24.79 23.46
CA ASN A 79 3.16 24.40 24.47
C ASN A 79 4.60 24.25 23.91
N GLY A 80 5.01 25.11 22.99
CA GLY A 80 6.34 25.07 22.39
C GLY A 80 6.50 24.03 21.28
N GLY A 81 5.43 23.40 20.84
CA GLY A 81 5.41 22.46 19.73
C GLY A 81 4.43 22.85 18.63
N LEU A 82 4.45 22.09 17.54
CA LEU A 82 3.57 22.22 16.39
C LEU A 82 2.55 21.08 16.40
N VAL A 83 1.27 21.39 16.57
CA VAL A 83 0.18 20.41 16.39
C VAL A 83 0.02 20.20 14.88
N ILE A 84 0.42 19.02 14.40
CA ILE A 84 0.44 18.71 12.97
C ILE A 84 -0.77 17.92 12.49
N ALA A 85 -1.41 17.19 13.40
CA ALA A 85 -2.64 16.45 13.11
C ALA A 85 -3.49 16.31 14.38
N GLU A 86 -4.80 16.28 14.21
CA GLU A 86 -5.76 16.10 15.30
C GLU A 86 -6.98 15.36 14.74
N MET A 87 -7.16 14.13 15.19
CA MET A 87 -8.17 13.20 14.70
C MET A 87 -9.13 12.85 15.82
N GLU A 88 -10.42 12.87 15.55
CA GLU A 88 -11.47 12.51 16.48
C GLU A 88 -12.20 11.23 16.05
N GLY A 89 -12.71 10.49 17.03
CA GLY A 89 -13.32 9.19 16.84
C GLY A 89 -12.27 8.07 16.76
N ALA A 90 -12.73 6.82 16.65
CA ALA A 90 -11.86 5.68 16.45
C ALA A 90 -11.24 5.68 15.04
N GLY A 91 -9.98 5.31 14.93
CA GLY A 91 -9.31 5.34 13.65
C GLY A 91 -7.94 4.68 13.64
N VAL A 92 -7.29 4.76 12.50
CA VAL A 92 -5.93 4.27 12.26
C VAL A 92 -5.16 5.20 11.33
N ILE A 93 -3.93 5.53 11.69
CA ILE A 93 -2.97 6.19 10.82
C ILE A 93 -2.34 5.10 9.94
N ASN A 94 -2.50 5.23 8.63
CA ASN A 94 -2.04 4.24 7.66
C ASN A 94 -0.75 4.65 6.95
N ARG A 95 -0.42 5.95 6.91
CA ARG A 95 0.78 6.44 6.26
C ARG A 95 1.21 7.78 6.85
N ILE A 96 2.50 7.90 7.11
CA ILE A 96 3.17 9.19 7.36
C ILE A 96 4.26 9.35 6.31
N TRP A 97 4.34 10.52 5.69
CA TRP A 97 5.30 10.80 4.63
C TRP A 97 5.86 12.22 4.74
N THR A 98 7.14 12.37 4.42
CA THR A 98 7.84 13.66 4.30
C THR A 98 9.06 13.50 3.39
N PRO A 99 9.48 14.54 2.64
CA PRO A 99 10.79 14.56 2.00
C PRO A 99 11.89 15.12 2.90
N THR A 100 11.53 15.73 4.04
CA THR A 100 12.44 16.50 4.90
C THR A 100 12.30 16.13 6.38
N PRO A 101 12.61 14.86 6.78
CA PRO A 101 12.61 14.51 8.18
C PRO A 101 13.69 15.29 8.93
N ASN A 102 13.43 15.58 10.19
CA ASN A 102 14.37 16.23 11.10
C ASN A 102 14.52 15.46 12.41
N ASP A 103 15.36 15.92 13.32
CA ASP A 103 15.62 15.25 14.58
C ASP A 103 14.72 15.68 15.74
N ASN A 104 13.70 16.48 15.46
CA ASN A 104 12.71 16.85 16.47
C ASN A 104 11.90 15.62 16.91
N MET A 105 11.41 15.66 18.17
CA MET A 105 10.56 14.61 18.68
C MET A 105 9.14 14.74 18.17
N LEU A 106 8.58 13.61 17.75
CA LEU A 106 7.19 13.47 17.37
C LEU A 106 6.45 12.73 18.47
N SER A 107 5.42 13.36 19.02
CA SER A 107 4.64 12.87 20.16
C SER A 107 3.19 12.63 19.75
N PHE A 108 2.71 11.40 19.99
CA PHE A 108 1.34 10.99 19.71
C PHE A 108 0.56 10.89 21.03
N TYR A 109 -0.45 11.72 21.18
CA TYR A 109 -1.34 11.73 22.34
C TYR A 109 -2.64 11.02 21.97
N PHE A 110 -2.88 9.87 22.58
CA PHE A 110 -4.05 9.05 22.28
C PHE A 110 -5.16 9.26 23.30
N ASP A 111 -6.40 9.30 22.82
CA ASP A 111 -7.63 9.20 23.59
C ASP A 111 -7.81 10.29 24.66
N GLY A 112 -7.23 11.48 24.42
CA GLY A 112 -7.31 12.63 25.32
C GLY A 112 -6.36 12.54 26.52
N LYS A 113 -5.40 11.62 26.51
CA LYS A 113 -4.38 11.55 27.58
C LYS A 113 -3.43 12.76 27.51
N SER A 114 -2.95 13.20 28.68
CA SER A 114 -1.97 14.28 28.80
C SER A 114 -0.53 13.85 28.46
N GLU A 115 -0.25 12.55 28.60
CA GLU A 115 1.05 11.98 28.27
C GLU A 115 1.02 11.27 26.91
N PRO A 116 2.09 11.39 26.09
CA PRO A 116 2.13 10.73 24.81
C PRO A 116 2.24 9.21 24.99
N GLY A 117 1.42 8.46 24.24
CA GLY A 117 1.52 6.99 24.18
C GLY A 117 2.60 6.50 23.24
N LEU A 118 3.05 7.37 22.32
CA LEU A 118 4.21 7.13 21.45
C LEU A 118 5.00 8.43 21.33
N ARG A 119 6.31 8.35 21.57
CA ARG A 119 7.24 9.47 21.36
C ARG A 119 8.48 8.96 20.65
N ILE A 120 8.76 9.50 19.49
CA ILE A 120 9.85 9.04 18.61
C ILE A 120 10.49 10.23 17.91
N ARG A 121 11.79 10.15 17.64
CA ARG A 121 12.45 11.15 16.79
C ARG A 121 11.88 11.04 15.37
N PHE A 122 11.59 12.18 14.73
CA PHE A 122 10.94 12.17 13.42
C PHE A 122 11.79 11.46 12.35
N SER A 123 13.11 11.63 12.37
CA SER A 123 14.01 10.90 11.48
C SER A 123 14.04 9.39 11.76
N ASP A 124 13.93 8.96 13.04
CA ASP A 124 13.93 7.56 13.42
C ASP A 124 12.68 6.81 12.96
N LEU A 125 11.53 7.50 12.86
CA LEU A 125 10.28 6.95 12.34
C LEU A 125 10.45 6.35 10.93
N PHE A 126 11.36 6.89 10.13
CA PHE A 126 11.62 6.49 8.76
C PHE A 126 12.93 5.71 8.57
N SER A 127 13.71 5.53 9.63
CA SER A 127 15.02 4.90 9.53
C SER A 127 14.98 3.43 9.08
N GLY A 128 13.83 2.76 9.29
CA GLY A 128 13.66 1.33 9.07
C GLY A 128 14.42 0.46 10.08
N LYS A 129 14.97 1.04 11.17
CA LYS A 129 15.85 0.39 12.14
C LYS A 129 15.32 0.40 13.56
N VAL A 130 14.36 1.24 13.88
CA VAL A 130 13.78 1.38 15.23
C VAL A 130 12.50 0.55 15.31
N PHE A 131 12.54 -0.57 16.02
CA PHE A 131 11.36 -1.43 16.18
C PHE A 131 10.21 -0.65 16.86
N PRO A 132 8.97 -0.77 16.36
CA PRO A 132 8.48 -1.60 15.26
C PRO A 132 8.54 -0.90 13.87
N PHE A 133 9.13 0.28 13.77
CA PHE A 133 9.27 1.08 12.54
C PHE A 133 10.44 0.54 11.71
N VAL A 134 10.24 -0.65 11.14
CA VAL A 134 11.28 -1.41 10.44
C VAL A 134 11.06 -1.41 8.93
N SER A 135 12.17 -1.59 8.19
CA SER A 135 12.12 -1.79 6.74
C SER A 135 11.44 -3.14 6.41
N PRO A 136 10.67 -3.23 5.31
CA PRO A 136 10.40 -2.19 4.30
C PRO A 136 9.16 -1.32 4.57
N LEU A 137 8.46 -1.49 5.70
CA LEU A 137 7.28 -0.68 6.03
C LEU A 137 7.65 0.78 6.34
N CYS A 138 8.87 1.01 6.80
CA CYS A 138 9.43 2.34 7.01
C CYS A 138 10.75 2.47 6.26
N GLY A 139 10.94 3.60 5.58
CA GLY A 139 12.13 3.77 4.76
C GLY A 139 12.14 5.07 3.99
N ASN A 140 13.03 5.11 2.98
CA ASN A 140 13.18 6.19 2.04
C ASN A 140 13.32 5.63 0.62
N GLU A 141 12.48 6.11 -0.29
CA GLU A 141 12.60 5.82 -1.71
C GLU A 141 12.63 7.13 -2.50
N VAL A 142 13.70 7.34 -3.24
CA VAL A 142 13.90 8.49 -4.13
C VAL A 142 13.68 9.84 -3.41
N GLY A 143 14.08 9.96 -2.14
CA GLY A 143 13.91 11.17 -1.34
C GLY A 143 12.55 11.31 -0.66
N GLY A 144 11.65 10.35 -0.80
CA GLY A 144 10.39 10.29 -0.07
C GLY A 144 10.50 9.36 1.14
N PHE A 145 10.52 9.92 2.34
CA PHE A 145 10.53 9.16 3.59
C PHE A 145 9.11 8.74 3.95
N TYR A 146 8.91 7.47 4.24
CA TYR A 146 7.59 6.90 4.47
C TYR A 146 7.55 5.98 5.68
N CYS A 147 6.39 5.93 6.33
CA CYS A 147 6.05 4.96 7.35
C CYS A 147 4.63 4.44 7.06
N TYR A 148 4.52 3.14 6.82
CA TYR A 148 3.26 2.43 6.61
C TYR A 148 2.88 1.54 7.80
N LEU A 149 3.62 1.61 8.91
CA LEU A 149 3.22 0.91 10.13
C LEU A 149 1.89 1.49 10.62
N PRO A 150 0.84 0.66 10.78
CA PRO A 150 -0.45 1.15 11.27
C PRO A 150 -0.38 1.58 12.73
N ILE A 151 -0.98 2.73 13.06
CA ILE A 151 -1.08 3.24 14.43
C ILE A 151 -2.56 3.47 14.74
N THR A 152 -3.16 2.60 15.56
CA THR A 152 -4.59 2.65 15.93
C THR A 152 -4.85 3.52 17.14
N TYR A 153 -6.03 4.13 17.21
CA TYR A 153 -6.52 4.89 18.35
C TYR A 153 -8.03 4.70 18.53
N ALA A 154 -8.48 4.61 19.79
CA ALA A 154 -9.88 4.25 20.11
C ALA A 154 -10.85 5.43 20.09
N ARG A 155 -10.39 6.64 20.41
CA ARG A 155 -11.24 7.83 20.53
C ARG A 155 -10.67 9.06 19.86
N SER A 156 -9.37 9.26 19.93
CA SER A 156 -8.70 10.41 19.32
C SER A 156 -7.19 10.20 19.23
N CYS A 157 -6.56 10.93 18.30
CA CYS A 157 -5.11 11.04 18.24
C CYS A 157 -4.71 12.47 17.91
N LYS A 158 -3.88 13.09 18.76
CA LYS A 158 -3.22 14.37 18.49
C LYS A 158 -1.73 14.12 18.30
N ILE A 159 -1.16 14.67 17.23
CA ILE A 159 0.26 14.53 16.90
C ILE A 159 0.91 15.89 17.02
N VAL A 160 1.95 15.96 17.83
CA VAL A 160 2.71 17.18 18.08
C VAL A 160 4.17 16.95 17.73
N MET A 161 4.73 17.83 16.93
CA MET A 161 6.18 17.92 16.75
C MET A 161 6.76 18.93 17.72
N GLU A 162 7.72 18.51 18.53
CA GLU A 162 8.44 19.40 19.45
C GLU A 162 9.41 20.28 18.63
N GLY A 163 9.53 21.54 19.03
CA GLY A 163 10.39 22.50 18.35
C GLY A 163 9.69 23.27 17.23
N GLU A 164 10.49 24.04 16.51
CA GLU A 164 10.03 24.92 15.43
C GLU A 164 10.61 24.46 14.08
N GLY A 165 9.79 24.30 13.11
CA GLY A 165 10.23 23.97 11.75
C GLY A 165 9.81 22.57 11.33
N LEU A 166 8.76 22.57 10.58
CA LEU A 166 8.28 21.45 9.78
C LEU A 166 7.95 22.03 8.42
N GLN A 167 8.43 21.38 7.39
CA GLN A 167 8.07 21.71 6.02
C GLN A 167 6.98 20.74 5.52
N PHE A 168 7.33 19.90 4.58
CA PHE A 168 6.37 19.01 3.94
C PHE A 168 5.97 17.86 4.89
N ILE A 169 4.69 17.60 5.00
CA ILE A 169 4.15 16.48 5.77
C ILE A 169 2.85 15.97 5.13
N GLN A 170 2.65 14.66 5.18
CA GLN A 170 1.38 14.02 4.88
C GLN A 170 1.13 12.94 5.93
N ILE A 171 -0.04 12.97 6.55
CA ILE A 171 -0.51 11.98 7.52
C ILE A 171 -1.85 11.49 7.03
N GLN A 172 -1.88 10.29 6.46
CA GLN A 172 -3.12 9.65 6.02
C GLN A 172 -3.67 8.78 7.13
N TYR A 173 -4.95 8.92 7.36
CA TYR A 173 -5.65 8.15 8.37
C TYR A 173 -7.02 7.71 7.86
N ARG A 174 -7.53 6.66 8.45
CA ARG A 174 -8.85 6.11 8.16
C ARG A 174 -9.68 6.13 9.41
N ARG A 175 -10.91 6.63 9.31
CA ARG A 175 -11.90 6.54 10.37
C ARG A 175 -12.49 5.13 10.43
N LEU A 176 -12.77 4.67 11.64
CA LEU A 176 -13.34 3.35 11.93
C LEU A 176 -14.64 3.50 12.74
N PRO A 177 -15.68 4.14 12.15
CA PRO A 177 -16.90 4.45 12.89
C PRO A 177 -17.60 3.16 13.33
N GLY A 178 -18.08 3.15 14.59
CA GLY A 178 -18.80 2.02 15.15
C GLY A 178 -17.94 0.81 15.55
N MET A 179 -16.64 0.85 15.25
CA MET A 179 -15.71 -0.23 15.63
C MET A 179 -15.16 -0.01 17.04
N LYS A 180 -15.02 -1.09 17.80
CA LYS A 180 -14.24 -1.08 19.04
C LYS A 180 -12.76 -1.23 18.67
N VAL A 181 -12.01 -0.15 18.75
CA VAL A 181 -10.60 -0.12 18.40
C VAL A 181 -9.74 -0.20 19.65
N GLU A 182 -8.67 -0.96 19.62
CA GLU A 182 -7.60 -0.94 20.63
C GLU A 182 -6.58 0.11 20.26
N THR A 183 -6.30 1.01 21.20
CA THR A 183 -5.28 2.04 21.00
C THR A 183 -3.90 1.42 21.02
N TYR A 184 -3.08 1.82 20.07
CA TYR A 184 -1.66 1.46 20.03
C TYR A 184 -0.96 1.88 21.34
N ASP A 185 -0.32 0.94 22.01
CA ASP A 185 0.33 1.14 23.31
C ASP A 185 1.83 0.82 23.31
N GLY A 186 2.36 0.40 22.16
CA GLY A 186 3.77 0.03 22.02
C GLY A 186 4.11 -1.34 22.61
N THR A 187 3.14 -2.14 23.02
CA THR A 187 3.36 -3.51 23.49
C THR A 187 3.22 -4.52 22.34
N PHE A 188 4.05 -5.56 22.35
CA PHE A 188 4.14 -6.54 21.29
C PHE A 188 4.28 -7.94 21.85
N THR A 189 3.35 -8.80 21.51
CA THR A 189 3.45 -10.24 21.74
C THR A 189 4.39 -10.89 20.72
N ASP A 190 4.81 -12.12 20.94
CA ASP A 190 5.59 -12.89 19.95
C ASP A 190 4.79 -13.12 18.67
N ALA A 191 3.48 -13.26 18.76
CA ALA A 191 2.61 -13.36 17.60
C ALA A 191 2.59 -12.07 16.78
N ASP A 192 2.54 -10.90 17.44
CA ASP A 192 2.59 -9.59 16.76
C ASP A 192 3.92 -9.40 16.03
N ARG A 193 5.03 -9.81 16.65
CA ARG A 193 6.37 -9.76 16.03
C ARG A 193 6.46 -10.69 14.82
N THR A 194 5.97 -11.91 14.96
CA THR A 194 5.92 -12.89 13.86
C THR A 194 5.12 -12.35 12.67
N LEU A 195 3.94 -11.76 12.93
CA LEU A 195 3.11 -11.18 11.88
C LEU A 195 3.81 -10.00 11.19
N LEU A 196 4.45 -9.12 11.95
CA LEU A 196 5.21 -8.00 11.40
C LEU A 196 6.33 -8.49 10.48
N ASP A 197 7.08 -9.52 10.91
CA ASP A 197 8.14 -10.13 10.12
C ASP A 197 7.60 -10.79 8.82
N GLU A 198 6.43 -11.42 8.89
CA GLU A 198 5.77 -11.99 7.71
C GLU A 198 5.36 -10.92 6.70
N VAL A 199 4.81 -9.80 7.17
CA VAL A 199 4.45 -8.68 6.31
C VAL A 199 5.69 -8.04 5.70
N CYS A 200 6.75 -7.82 6.50
CA CYS A 200 8.01 -7.28 6.01
C CYS A 200 8.65 -8.19 4.96
N ARG A 201 8.62 -9.50 5.15
CA ARG A 201 9.09 -10.47 4.14
C ARG A 201 8.27 -10.41 2.86
N ALA A 202 6.95 -10.32 2.96
CA ALA A 202 6.06 -10.19 1.80
C ALA A 202 6.34 -8.91 1.00
N TRP A 203 6.60 -7.80 1.67
CA TRP A 203 6.91 -6.52 1.02
C TRP A 203 8.34 -6.46 0.45
N SER A 204 9.29 -7.16 1.07
CA SER A 204 10.69 -7.25 0.58
C SER A 204 10.82 -8.17 -0.64
N ALA A 205 9.90 -9.10 -0.81
CA ALA A 205 9.93 -10.02 -1.93
C ALA A 205 9.54 -9.26 -3.20
N ALA A 206 10.56 -8.83 -3.95
CA ALA A 206 10.36 -8.35 -5.30
C ALA A 206 9.84 -9.48 -6.16
N ARG A 207 8.66 -9.29 -6.73
CA ARG A 207 7.97 -10.34 -7.47
C ARG A 207 7.96 -11.63 -6.62
N PRO A 208 7.30 -11.62 -5.46
CA PRO A 208 7.05 -12.90 -4.81
C PRO A 208 6.38 -13.77 -5.85
N ASP A 209 6.30 -15.06 -5.61
CA ASP A 209 5.39 -15.97 -6.29
C ASP A 209 3.95 -15.42 -6.29
N ALA A 210 3.80 -14.20 -6.80
CA ALA A 210 2.51 -13.51 -6.78
C ALA A 210 1.57 -14.21 -7.75
N MET A 211 2.08 -14.92 -8.77
CA MET A 211 1.28 -15.87 -9.54
C MET A 211 0.87 -17.05 -8.67
N ALA A 212 1.76 -17.64 -7.89
CA ALA A 212 1.41 -18.69 -6.93
C ALA A 212 0.50 -18.13 -5.81
N PHE A 213 0.72 -16.88 -5.39
CA PHE A 213 -0.12 -16.20 -4.42
C PHE A 213 -1.52 -15.89 -4.98
N ALA A 214 -1.60 -15.37 -6.20
CA ALA A 214 -2.87 -15.12 -6.88
C ALA A 214 -3.61 -16.43 -7.20
N GLN A 215 -2.89 -17.45 -7.67
CA GLN A 215 -3.42 -18.79 -7.96
C GLN A 215 -3.78 -19.57 -6.68
N GLY A 216 -3.02 -19.43 -5.61
CA GLY A 216 -3.26 -20.14 -4.34
C GLY A 216 -4.48 -19.64 -3.57
N ARG A 217 -4.96 -18.43 -3.86
CA ARG A 217 -6.13 -17.81 -3.19
C ARG A 217 -7.42 -17.87 -4.00
N SER A 218 -7.35 -18.17 -5.28
CA SER A 218 -8.52 -18.29 -6.15
C SER A 218 -8.64 -19.71 -6.63
N SER A 219 -9.48 -20.52 -5.97
CA SER A 219 -9.87 -21.82 -6.52
C SER A 219 -10.52 -21.60 -7.88
N GLY A 220 -9.85 -22.04 -8.96
CA GLY A 220 -10.34 -21.88 -10.33
C GLY A 220 -9.70 -20.75 -11.14
N ALA A 221 -8.63 -20.10 -10.63
CA ALA A 221 -7.85 -19.17 -11.45
C ALA A 221 -7.17 -19.94 -12.61
N SER A 222 -7.27 -19.38 -13.82
CA SER A 222 -6.58 -19.87 -15.02
C SER A 222 -5.57 -18.85 -15.49
N VAL A 223 -4.48 -19.32 -16.10
CA VAL A 223 -3.48 -18.48 -16.75
C VAL A 223 -3.67 -18.59 -18.25
N SER A 224 -3.71 -17.44 -18.94
CA SER A 224 -3.70 -17.34 -20.38
C SER A 224 -2.38 -16.72 -20.81
N GLU A 225 -1.71 -17.33 -21.78
CA GLU A 225 -0.46 -16.83 -22.33
C GLU A 225 -0.62 -16.56 -23.83
N LYS A 226 -0.08 -15.46 -24.31
CA LYS A 226 -0.07 -15.09 -25.72
C LYS A 226 1.21 -14.36 -26.06
N THR A 227 1.85 -14.78 -27.16
CA THR A 227 2.93 -14.03 -27.79
C THR A 227 2.38 -13.22 -28.94
N VAL A 228 2.70 -11.94 -29.00
CA VAL A 228 2.28 -11.03 -30.07
C VAL A 228 3.50 -10.36 -30.70
N THR A 229 3.39 -10.07 -31.98
CA THR A 229 4.31 -9.18 -32.71
C THR A 229 3.49 -8.04 -33.26
N LEU A 230 3.90 -6.80 -32.98
CA LEU A 230 3.22 -5.61 -33.42
C LEU A 230 4.09 -4.82 -34.39
N SER A 231 3.54 -4.39 -35.52
CA SER A 231 4.12 -3.36 -36.37
C SER A 231 3.55 -1.99 -35.99
N PRO A 232 4.19 -0.88 -36.36
CA PRO A 232 3.63 0.45 -36.11
C PRO A 232 2.20 0.59 -36.66
N GLY A 233 1.27 0.98 -35.80
CA GLY A 233 -0.15 1.10 -36.13
C GLY A 233 -0.99 -0.16 -35.92
N ASP A 234 -0.37 -1.30 -35.60
CA ASP A 234 -1.09 -2.54 -35.32
C ASP A 234 -1.62 -2.58 -33.89
N GLY A 235 -2.67 -3.35 -33.69
CA GLY A 235 -3.22 -3.73 -32.38
C GLY A 235 -3.48 -5.23 -32.31
N SER A 236 -3.42 -5.78 -31.11
CA SER A 236 -3.76 -7.19 -30.85
C SER A 236 -4.51 -7.34 -29.55
N VAL A 237 -5.62 -8.06 -29.59
CA VAL A 237 -6.31 -8.50 -28.37
C VAL A 237 -5.44 -9.54 -27.69
N VAL A 238 -4.97 -9.26 -26.49
CA VAL A 238 -4.12 -10.16 -25.69
C VAL A 238 -4.92 -11.03 -24.74
N PHE A 239 -6.07 -10.57 -24.31
CA PHE A 239 -7.00 -11.32 -23.45
C PHE A 239 -8.44 -10.91 -23.72
N GLU A 240 -9.34 -11.86 -23.67
CA GLU A 240 -10.79 -11.64 -23.77
C GLU A 240 -11.51 -12.70 -22.94
N SER A 241 -12.55 -12.30 -22.21
CA SER A 241 -13.44 -13.21 -21.47
C SER A 241 -14.89 -12.81 -21.68
N GLY A 242 -15.70 -13.78 -22.04
CA GLY A 242 -17.17 -13.63 -22.09
C GLY A 242 -17.86 -14.00 -20.77
N SER A 243 -17.11 -14.37 -19.75
CA SER A 243 -17.65 -14.77 -18.45
C SER A 243 -17.29 -13.73 -17.38
N PRO A 244 -18.14 -13.49 -16.38
CA PRO A 244 -17.82 -12.65 -15.24
C PRO A 244 -16.55 -13.16 -14.53
N GLY A 245 -15.71 -12.23 -14.10
CA GLY A 245 -14.45 -12.60 -13.45
C GLY A 245 -13.64 -11.41 -12.98
N ARG A 246 -12.44 -11.71 -12.54
CA ARG A 246 -11.45 -10.73 -12.10
C ARG A 246 -10.08 -11.09 -12.65
N ILE A 247 -9.39 -10.12 -13.25
CA ILE A 247 -7.98 -10.26 -13.57
C ILE A 247 -7.20 -10.06 -12.27
N THR A 248 -6.44 -11.06 -11.84
CA THR A 248 -5.66 -11.02 -10.60
C THR A 248 -4.19 -10.71 -10.83
N GLY A 249 -3.76 -10.70 -12.07
CA GLY A 249 -2.40 -10.34 -12.44
C GLY A 249 -2.21 -10.23 -13.94
N ILE A 250 -1.35 -9.31 -14.34
CA ILE A 250 -0.88 -9.13 -15.72
C ILE A 250 0.64 -9.18 -15.67
N GLU A 251 1.24 -10.09 -16.40
CA GLU A 251 2.67 -10.12 -16.63
C GLU A 251 2.97 -9.92 -18.11
N LEU A 252 3.98 -9.13 -18.41
CA LEU A 252 4.38 -8.83 -19.77
C LEU A 252 5.91 -8.81 -19.90
N ASP A 253 6.43 -9.73 -20.69
CA ASP A 253 7.84 -9.77 -21.05
C ASP A 253 8.03 -9.12 -22.42
N GLY A 254 8.74 -8.02 -22.46
CA GLY A 254 9.06 -7.27 -23.68
C GLY A 254 10.53 -6.90 -23.74
N GLY A 255 11.36 -7.51 -22.91
CA GLY A 255 12.77 -7.12 -22.81
C GLY A 255 12.90 -5.63 -22.47
N ASN A 256 13.65 -4.89 -23.26
CA ASN A 256 13.82 -3.44 -23.11
C ASN A 256 12.93 -2.64 -24.08
N ALA A 257 11.95 -3.27 -24.73
CA ALA A 257 11.10 -2.61 -25.73
C ALA A 257 10.25 -1.44 -25.16
N PHE A 258 10.09 -1.39 -23.84
CA PHE A 258 9.32 -0.32 -23.17
C PHE A 258 10.23 0.75 -22.56
N GLU A 259 11.55 0.64 -22.66
CA GLU A 259 12.49 1.66 -22.22
C GLU A 259 12.60 2.78 -23.24
N GLY A 260 12.96 3.98 -22.78
CA GLY A 260 13.05 5.19 -23.61
C GLY A 260 11.85 6.08 -23.49
N ASN A 261 11.89 7.18 -24.21
CA ASN A 261 10.89 8.25 -24.08
C ASN A 261 9.68 8.10 -25.01
N ASP A 262 9.71 7.12 -25.94
CA ASP A 262 8.74 7.08 -27.03
C ASP A 262 7.36 6.64 -26.60
N ARG A 263 7.23 5.80 -25.55
CA ARG A 263 5.93 5.38 -24.99
C ARG A 263 4.90 4.94 -26.04
N ASN A 264 5.36 4.32 -27.14
CA ASN A 264 4.54 4.11 -28.33
C ASN A 264 3.61 2.89 -28.22
N VAL A 265 3.84 2.01 -27.26
CA VAL A 265 2.97 0.85 -27.04
C VAL A 265 1.93 1.20 -26.01
N ILE A 266 0.65 1.16 -26.41
CA ILE A 266 -0.48 1.51 -25.56
C ILE A 266 -1.19 0.24 -25.11
N LEU A 267 -1.46 0.14 -23.81
CA LEU A 267 -2.36 -0.84 -23.23
C LEU A 267 -3.76 -0.23 -23.13
N THR A 268 -4.75 -0.92 -23.68
CA THR A 268 -6.16 -0.59 -23.44
C THR A 268 -6.87 -1.76 -22.80
N ALA A 269 -7.80 -1.48 -21.90
CA ALA A 269 -8.71 -2.48 -21.35
C ALA A 269 -10.13 -1.93 -21.26
N ARG A 270 -11.10 -2.78 -21.55
CA ARG A 270 -12.52 -2.44 -21.54
C ARG A 270 -13.31 -3.50 -20.81
N TRP A 271 -14.24 -3.10 -19.98
CA TRP A 271 -15.09 -3.97 -19.19
C TRP A 271 -16.55 -3.90 -19.67
N ASP A 272 -17.26 -5.01 -19.52
CA ASP A 272 -18.73 -5.11 -19.59
C ASP A 272 -19.37 -4.47 -20.84
N ASN A 273 -18.68 -4.54 -21.99
CA ASN A 273 -19.10 -3.91 -23.25
C ASN A 273 -19.25 -2.38 -23.18
N ASP A 274 -18.57 -1.72 -22.24
CA ASP A 274 -18.54 -0.27 -22.20
C ASP A 274 -18.01 0.30 -23.53
N SER A 275 -18.48 1.47 -23.90
CA SER A 275 -18.02 2.20 -25.09
C SER A 275 -16.68 2.88 -24.89
N THR A 276 -16.23 3.05 -23.62
CA THR A 276 -14.99 3.71 -23.25
C THR A 276 -13.99 2.72 -22.68
N ASP A 277 -12.71 2.99 -22.91
CA ASP A 277 -11.63 2.20 -22.31
C ASP A 277 -11.49 2.57 -20.83
N ALA A 278 -11.58 1.58 -19.94
CA ALA A 278 -11.35 1.74 -18.52
C ALA A 278 -9.84 1.93 -18.21
N ILE A 279 -8.97 1.36 -19.05
CA ILE A 279 -7.54 1.59 -19.05
C ILE A 279 -7.15 2.03 -20.46
N CYS A 280 -6.40 3.14 -20.55
CA CYS A 280 -5.75 3.59 -21.77
C CYS A 280 -4.44 4.30 -21.35
N ALA A 281 -3.34 3.60 -21.38
CA ALA A 281 -2.05 4.11 -20.93
C ALA A 281 -0.89 3.51 -21.72
N PRO A 282 0.23 4.23 -21.88
CA PRO A 282 1.46 3.60 -22.31
C PRO A 282 1.80 2.40 -21.41
N VAL A 283 2.19 1.29 -22.02
CA VAL A 283 2.56 0.06 -21.30
C VAL A 283 3.62 0.34 -20.24
N ALA A 284 4.61 1.17 -20.57
CA ALA A 284 5.66 1.56 -19.64
C ALA A 284 5.07 2.24 -18.38
N ASP A 285 4.20 3.23 -18.58
CA ASP A 285 3.58 3.96 -17.46
C ASP A 285 2.69 3.05 -16.62
N PHE A 286 1.93 2.16 -17.27
CA PHE A 286 1.08 1.18 -16.59
C PHE A 286 1.87 0.31 -15.60
N PHE A 287 3.11 -0.05 -15.92
CA PHE A 287 3.98 -0.83 -15.05
C PHE A 287 4.92 0.01 -14.17
N GLY A 288 4.71 1.32 -14.07
CA GLY A 288 5.46 2.19 -13.17
C GLY A 288 6.84 2.58 -13.66
N TYR A 289 6.99 2.85 -14.96
CA TYR A 289 8.20 3.46 -15.50
C TYR A 289 8.17 4.97 -15.25
N ALA A 290 9.33 5.55 -15.04
CA ALA A 290 9.53 6.99 -15.00
C ALA A 290 10.78 7.37 -15.79
N TYR A 291 10.70 8.46 -16.54
CA TYR A 291 11.81 8.96 -17.36
C TYR A 291 12.39 7.88 -18.30
N GLY A 292 11.54 7.06 -18.87
CA GLY A 292 11.91 6.00 -19.82
C GLY A 292 12.62 4.80 -19.21
N ARG A 293 12.54 4.60 -17.90
CA ARG A 293 13.16 3.46 -17.18
C ARG A 293 12.22 2.88 -16.13
N PRO A 294 12.36 1.60 -15.81
CA PRO A 294 11.66 1.01 -14.67
C PRO A 294 11.98 1.78 -13.40
N ALA A 295 10.96 2.31 -12.73
CA ALA A 295 11.09 3.09 -11.51
C ALA A 295 10.35 2.46 -10.33
N MET A 296 9.60 1.39 -10.55
CA MET A 296 8.81 0.72 -9.53
C MET A 296 9.20 -0.75 -9.41
N ARG A 297 9.30 -1.20 -8.17
CA ARG A 297 9.55 -2.59 -7.80
C ARG A 297 8.91 -2.87 -6.46
N GLY A 298 7.63 -3.13 -6.47
CA GLY A 298 6.84 -3.37 -5.26
C GLY A 298 6.11 -4.70 -5.31
N MET A 299 5.36 -5.00 -4.26
CA MET A 299 4.56 -6.21 -4.18
C MET A 299 3.44 -6.24 -5.24
N LEU A 300 2.87 -5.06 -5.58
CA LEU A 300 1.69 -4.96 -6.44
C LEU A 300 2.04 -4.77 -7.90
N MET A 301 3.11 -4.06 -8.20
CA MET A 301 3.48 -3.75 -9.58
C MET A 301 4.95 -3.36 -9.69
N GLY A 302 5.47 -3.45 -10.89
CA GLY A 302 6.82 -3.05 -11.22
C GLY A 302 7.47 -3.91 -12.29
N ARG A 303 8.81 -3.96 -12.28
CA ARG A 303 9.62 -4.80 -13.15
C ARG A 303 10.62 -5.62 -12.35
N SER A 304 10.74 -6.91 -12.68
CA SER A 304 11.77 -7.82 -12.17
C SER A 304 12.43 -8.55 -13.33
N GLY A 305 13.73 -8.32 -13.55
CA GLY A 305 14.39 -8.78 -14.77
C GLY A 305 13.79 -8.14 -16.01
N TYR A 306 13.29 -8.94 -16.95
CA TYR A 306 12.57 -8.47 -18.15
C TYR A 306 11.05 -8.53 -18.02
N THR A 307 10.53 -9.06 -16.94
CA THR A 307 9.10 -9.20 -16.70
C THR A 307 8.55 -7.97 -16.00
N ASN A 308 7.63 -7.29 -16.65
CA ASN A 308 6.76 -6.27 -16.07
C ASN A 308 5.55 -6.95 -15.46
N TYR A 309 5.12 -6.53 -14.28
CA TYR A 309 4.02 -7.17 -13.57
C TYR A 309 3.10 -6.15 -12.89
N CYS A 310 1.82 -6.48 -12.88
CA CYS A 310 0.79 -5.76 -12.12
C CYS A 310 -0.18 -6.78 -11.51
N TYR A 311 -0.26 -6.81 -10.20
CA TYR A 311 -1.13 -7.69 -9.41
C TYR A 311 -2.21 -6.90 -8.65
N LEU A 312 -2.48 -5.70 -9.10
CA LEU A 312 -3.68 -4.97 -8.68
C LEU A 312 -4.90 -5.67 -9.29
N PRO A 313 -5.79 -6.22 -8.46
CA PRO A 313 -6.94 -6.98 -8.91
C PRO A 313 -8.06 -6.09 -9.44
#